data_b2901d0db7a75c5209aee910ecddb4b6
#
_entry.id   b2901d0db7a75c5209aee910ecddb4b6
#
_cell.length_a   1.000
_cell.length_b   1.000
_cell.length_c   1.000
_cell.angle_alpha   90.00
_cell.angle_beta   90.00
_cell.angle_gamma   90.00
#
_symmetry.space_group_name_H-M   'P 1'
#
loop_
_entity.id
_entity.type
_entity.pdbx_description
1 polymer ?
#
loop_
_entity_poly.entity_id
_entity_poly.type
_entity_poly.pdbx_seq_one_letter_code
_entity_poly.pdbx_strand_id
1 'polypeptide(L)'
;MSAQSTTTGQVLEFKLGAETYCVSIGYVTEIVDIGELTQVPNAPAHVEGVMDLRGRTTSIVDPKAVFGIGGDSDGRRIIVFDPDIVQDQGAAGWLVDEVYQVVQVTPDQIDQSPANDSGSIRGVVKRDDEFVIWVDPAVVHSTQ
;
A
#
# COMPACT_ATOMS: atom_id res chain seq x y z
N MET A 1 -25.75 4.84 14.47
CA MET A 1 -25.16 4.86 14.80
C MET A 1 -23.95 5.35 14.97
N SER A 2 -23.76 5.78 15.51
CA SER A 2 -22.48 6.41 15.70
C SER A 2 -21.34 5.45 15.94
N ALA A 3 -21.63 4.20 15.92
CA ALA A 3 -20.58 3.21 16.15
C ALA A 3 -19.46 3.34 15.13
N GLN A 4 -19.81 3.72 13.94
CA GLN A 4 -18.80 3.82 12.90
C GLN A 4 -17.86 4.99 13.14
N SER A 5 -18.23 5.94 13.94
CA SER A 5 -17.33 7.03 14.21
C SER A 5 -16.15 6.60 15.09
N THR A 6 -16.28 5.47 15.76
CA THR A 6 -15.21 4.97 16.61
C THR A 6 -14.36 3.92 15.96
N THR A 7 -14.75 3.46 14.79
CA THR A 7 -13.94 2.49 14.07
C THR A 7 -13.15 3.20 13.01
N THR A 8 -11.92 2.79 12.85
CA THR A 8 -11.10 3.31 11.78
C THR A 8 -11.24 2.48 10.53
N GLY A 9 -11.94 1.36 10.62
CA GLY A 9 -12.28 0.57 9.47
C GLY A 9 -11.40 -0.65 9.31
N GLN A 10 -11.48 -1.22 8.14
CA GLN A 10 -10.76 -2.44 7.82
C GLN A 10 -9.52 -2.11 7.02
N VAL A 11 -8.45 -2.84 7.31
CA VAL A 11 -7.18 -2.65 6.62
C VAL A 11 -6.71 -3.99 6.09
N LEU A 12 -5.98 -3.92 4.97
CA LEU A 12 -5.34 -5.08 4.37
C LEU A 12 -3.90 -5.11 4.82
N GLU A 13 -3.49 -6.21 5.42
CA GLU A 13 -2.11 -6.37 5.89
C GLU A 13 -1.27 -7.05 4.83
N PHE A 14 -0.05 -6.56 4.66
CA PHE A 14 0.87 -7.11 3.69
C PHE A 14 2.31 -6.93 4.18
N LYS A 15 3.21 -7.66 3.55
CA LYS A 15 4.61 -7.69 3.96
C LYS A 15 5.46 -6.90 3.00
N LEU A 16 6.35 -6.07 3.57
CA LEU A 16 7.41 -5.40 2.82
C LEU A 16 8.71 -5.62 3.58
N GLY A 17 9.60 -6.42 3.01
CA GLY A 17 10.83 -6.75 3.69
C GLY A 17 10.57 -7.53 4.96
N ALA A 18 11.03 -7.03 6.08
CA ALA A 18 10.88 -7.71 7.36
C ALA A 18 9.66 -7.25 8.15
N GLU A 19 8.95 -6.24 7.67
CA GLU A 19 7.89 -5.62 8.45
C GLU A 19 6.53 -5.82 7.81
N THR A 20 5.49 -5.72 8.64
CA THR A 20 4.13 -5.78 8.18
C THR A 20 3.56 -4.37 8.07
N TYR A 21 2.90 -4.11 6.96
CA TYR A 21 2.28 -2.83 6.67
C TYR A 21 0.79 -3.05 6.43
N CYS A 22 0.02 -1.99 6.44
CA CYS A 22 -1.38 -2.11 6.07
C CYS A 22 -1.86 -0.86 5.37
N VAL A 23 -2.92 -1.04 4.58
CA VAL A 23 -3.62 0.06 3.90
C VAL A 23 -5.10 -0.13 4.12
N SER A 24 -5.85 0.97 4.09
CA SER A 24 -7.30 0.89 4.21
C SER A 24 -7.87 0.10 3.05
N ILE A 25 -8.77 -0.83 3.35
CA ILE A 25 -9.30 -1.73 2.32
C ILE A 25 -10.07 -0.96 1.25
N GLY A 26 -10.62 0.19 1.60
CA GLY A 26 -11.37 0.99 0.65
C GLY A 26 -10.55 1.49 -0.53
N TYR A 27 -9.23 1.52 -0.39
CA TYR A 27 -8.35 1.92 -1.49
C TYR A 27 -8.08 0.80 -2.48
N VAL A 28 -8.37 -0.44 -2.11
CA VAL A 28 -7.96 -1.62 -2.88
C VAL A 28 -9.10 -2.12 -3.73
N THR A 29 -8.85 -2.30 -5.03
CA THR A 29 -9.85 -2.89 -5.91
C THR A 29 -9.65 -4.39 -6.05
N GLU A 30 -8.40 -4.84 -6.07
CA GLU A 30 -8.14 -6.26 -6.22
C GLU A 30 -6.68 -6.55 -5.88
N ILE A 31 -6.39 -7.82 -5.73
CA ILE A 31 -5.03 -8.31 -5.51
C ILE A 31 -4.77 -9.34 -6.59
N VAL A 32 -3.66 -9.16 -7.30
CA VAL A 32 -3.33 -10.08 -8.42
C VAL A 32 -1.89 -10.55 -8.27
N ASP A 33 -1.58 -11.62 -8.96
CA ASP A 33 -0.21 -12.08 -9.04
C ASP A 33 0.55 -11.21 -10.02
N ILE A 34 1.84 -11.07 -9.80
CA ILE A 34 2.66 -10.30 -10.72
C ILE A 34 2.66 -11.02 -12.07
N GLY A 35 2.46 -10.24 -13.11
CA GLY A 35 2.54 -10.72 -14.47
C GLY A 35 3.75 -10.15 -15.16
N GLU A 36 3.67 -10.07 -16.47
CA GLU A 36 4.76 -9.53 -17.25
C GLU A 36 4.80 -8.03 -17.13
N LEU A 37 5.95 -7.50 -16.71
CA LEU A 37 6.16 -6.07 -16.57
C LEU A 37 6.95 -5.53 -17.74
N THR A 38 6.52 -4.38 -18.24
CA THR A 38 7.26 -3.65 -19.27
C THR A 38 7.91 -2.46 -18.59
N GLN A 39 9.23 -2.36 -18.73
CA GLN A 39 9.95 -1.26 -18.13
C GLN A 39 9.75 0.01 -18.92
N VAL A 40 9.55 1.11 -18.19
CA VAL A 40 9.35 2.42 -18.81
C VAL A 40 10.68 3.18 -18.73
N PRO A 41 11.26 3.55 -19.88
CA PRO A 41 12.52 4.30 -19.85
C PRO A 41 12.38 5.62 -19.12
N ASN A 42 13.37 5.94 -18.31
CA ASN A 42 13.44 7.21 -17.58
C ASN A 42 12.35 7.36 -16.53
N ALA A 43 11.74 6.27 -16.13
CA ALA A 43 10.77 6.32 -15.05
C ALA A 43 11.47 6.55 -13.70
N PRO A 44 10.77 7.09 -12.71
CA PRO A 44 11.35 7.20 -11.36
C PRO A 44 11.78 5.85 -10.81
N ALA A 45 12.73 5.88 -9.88
CA ALA A 45 13.32 4.65 -9.36
C ALA A 45 12.31 3.73 -8.69
N HIS A 46 11.23 4.30 -8.16
CA HIS A 46 10.22 3.50 -7.46
C HIS A 46 9.24 2.82 -8.41
N VAL A 47 9.28 3.13 -9.69
CA VAL A 47 8.39 2.51 -10.69
C VAL A 47 9.08 1.28 -11.26
N GLU A 48 8.48 0.12 -11.02
CA GLU A 48 9.02 -1.14 -11.56
C GLU A 48 8.70 -1.30 -13.03
N GLY A 49 7.58 -0.76 -13.47
CA GLY A 49 7.17 -0.87 -14.84
C GLY A 49 5.66 -0.74 -14.94
N VAL A 50 5.13 -1.18 -16.07
CA VAL A 50 3.69 -1.21 -16.29
C VAL A 50 3.25 -2.62 -16.61
N MET A 51 2.01 -2.91 -16.28
CA MET A 51 1.42 -4.21 -16.51
C MET A 51 0.04 -4.02 -17.09
N ASP A 52 -0.33 -4.90 -18.01
CA ASP A 52 -1.68 -4.88 -18.56
C ASP A 52 -2.59 -5.68 -17.64
N LEU A 53 -3.61 -5.01 -17.12
CA LEU A 53 -4.57 -5.66 -16.25
C LEU A 53 -5.93 -5.50 -16.86
N ARG A 54 -6.41 -6.55 -17.52
CA ARG A 54 -7.71 -6.56 -18.18
C ARG A 54 -7.87 -5.42 -19.17
N GLY A 55 -6.83 -5.18 -19.96
CA GLY A 55 -6.87 -4.12 -20.95
C GLY A 55 -6.54 -2.74 -20.41
N ARG A 56 -6.23 -2.62 -19.12
CA ARG A 56 -5.89 -1.34 -18.51
C ARG A 56 -4.42 -1.33 -18.15
N THR A 57 -3.72 -0.30 -18.61
CA THR A 57 -2.31 -0.12 -18.25
C THR A 57 -2.22 0.30 -16.80
N THR A 58 -1.50 -0.47 -16.01
CA THR A 58 -1.37 -0.24 -14.58
C THR A 58 0.09 -0.01 -14.23
N SER A 59 0.37 1.12 -13.59
CA SER A 59 1.72 1.42 -13.12
C SER A 59 2.01 0.60 -11.87
N ILE A 60 3.13 -0.10 -11.89
CA ILE A 60 3.52 -0.95 -10.76
C ILE A 60 4.65 -0.25 -10.02
N VAL A 61 4.38 0.07 -8.77
CA VAL A 61 5.30 0.82 -7.91
C VAL A 61 5.85 -0.11 -6.85
N ASP A 62 7.13 0.05 -6.55
CA ASP A 62 7.77 -0.69 -5.46
C ASP A 62 7.75 0.20 -4.22
N PRO A 63 6.86 -0.09 -3.27
CA PRO A 63 6.78 0.76 -2.07
C PRO A 63 8.04 0.68 -1.22
N LYS A 64 8.85 -0.37 -1.35
CA LYS A 64 10.11 -0.41 -0.65
C LYS A 64 10.99 0.76 -1.04
N ALA A 65 11.03 1.08 -2.34
CA ALA A 65 11.81 2.21 -2.81
C ALA A 65 11.25 3.53 -2.30
N VAL A 66 9.92 3.62 -2.24
CA VAL A 66 9.26 4.83 -1.75
C VAL A 66 9.58 5.09 -0.29
N PHE A 67 9.57 4.04 0.52
CA PHE A 67 9.76 4.19 1.97
C PHE A 67 11.21 4.01 2.41
N GLY A 68 12.12 3.80 1.46
CA GLY A 68 13.52 3.64 1.81
C GLY A 68 13.84 2.34 2.51
N ILE A 69 13.09 1.29 2.21
CA ILE A 69 13.31 -0.03 2.80
C ILE A 69 14.29 -0.78 1.93
N GLY A 70 15.34 -1.29 2.55
CA GLY A 70 16.33 -2.05 1.80
C GLY A 70 15.89 -3.48 1.52
N GLY A 71 16.72 -4.19 0.78
CA GLY A 71 16.49 -5.59 0.50
C GLY A 71 16.08 -5.82 -0.95
N ASP A 72 16.10 -7.08 -1.34
CA ASP A 72 15.74 -7.46 -2.69
C ASP A 72 14.23 -7.42 -2.85
N SER A 73 13.84 -7.16 -4.09
CA SER A 73 12.42 -7.15 -4.43
C SER A 73 12.03 -8.57 -4.85
N ASP A 74 11.48 -9.31 -3.92
CA ASP A 74 10.93 -10.62 -4.20
C ASP A 74 9.43 -10.58 -4.38
N GLY A 75 8.89 -9.41 -4.68
CA GLY A 75 7.46 -9.23 -4.74
C GLY A 75 6.79 -10.16 -5.71
N ARG A 76 5.68 -10.74 -5.31
CA ARG A 76 4.92 -11.67 -6.13
C ARG A 76 3.47 -11.28 -6.26
N ARG A 77 3.01 -10.37 -5.42
CA ARG A 77 1.61 -9.98 -5.41
C ARG A 77 1.52 -8.49 -5.66
N ILE A 78 0.47 -8.10 -6.32
CA ILE A 78 0.24 -6.69 -6.58
C ILE A 78 -1.09 -6.30 -5.98
N ILE A 79 -1.06 -5.26 -5.14
CA ILE A 79 -2.25 -4.65 -4.58
C ILE A 79 -2.64 -3.53 -5.53
N VAL A 80 -3.77 -3.69 -6.20
CA VAL A 80 -4.24 -2.72 -7.20
C VAL A 80 -5.17 -1.73 -6.51
N PHE A 81 -4.90 -0.46 -6.67
CA PHE A 81 -5.65 0.60 -6.01
C PHE A 81 -6.72 1.18 -6.92
N ASP A 82 -7.75 1.73 -6.29
CA ASP A 82 -8.82 2.41 -6.97
C ASP A 82 -8.30 3.73 -7.55
N PRO A 83 -8.32 3.90 -8.87
CA PRO A 83 -7.77 5.13 -9.47
C PRO A 83 -8.57 6.37 -9.13
N ASP A 84 -9.79 6.23 -8.64
CA ASP A 84 -10.56 7.38 -8.19
C ASP A 84 -10.07 7.89 -6.84
N ILE A 85 -9.36 7.07 -6.10
CA ILE A 85 -8.87 7.42 -4.76
C ILE A 85 -7.36 7.63 -4.79
N VAL A 86 -6.64 6.69 -5.38
CA VAL A 86 -5.19 6.78 -5.49
C VAL A 86 -4.88 7.21 -6.91
N GLN A 87 -4.69 8.51 -7.09
CA GLN A 87 -4.54 9.10 -8.41
C GLN A 87 -3.08 9.21 -8.80
N ASP A 88 -2.71 8.51 -9.84
CA ASP A 88 -1.36 8.53 -10.36
C ASP A 88 -1.42 8.41 -11.88
N GLN A 89 -2.19 9.30 -12.51
CA GLN A 89 -2.35 9.32 -13.97
C GLN A 89 -2.93 8.03 -14.49
N GLY A 90 -3.78 7.38 -13.69
CA GLY A 90 -4.41 6.14 -14.08
C GLY A 90 -4.32 5.12 -12.99
N ALA A 91 -4.42 3.86 -13.38
CA ALA A 91 -4.38 2.78 -12.41
C ALA A 91 -2.98 2.56 -11.89
N ALA A 92 -2.87 2.25 -10.61
CA ALA A 92 -1.60 2.00 -9.97
C ALA A 92 -1.73 0.81 -9.03
N GLY A 93 -0.62 0.12 -8.83
CA GLY A 93 -0.56 -0.98 -7.89
C GLY A 93 0.79 -1.03 -7.21
N TRP A 94 0.83 -1.66 -6.05
CA TRP A 94 2.05 -1.83 -5.29
C TRP A 94 2.51 -3.28 -5.34
N LEU A 95 3.78 -3.46 -5.63
CA LEU A 95 4.41 -4.79 -5.62
C LEU A 95 4.84 -5.09 -4.19
N VAL A 96 4.23 -6.12 -3.60
CA VAL A 96 4.48 -6.46 -2.21
C VAL A 96 4.98 -7.90 -2.12
N ASP A 97 5.64 -8.21 -1.02
CA ASP A 97 6.23 -9.53 -0.86
C ASP A 97 5.16 -10.58 -0.58
N GLU A 98 4.18 -10.22 0.22
CA GLU A 98 3.13 -11.15 0.59
C GLU A 98 1.92 -10.38 1.06
N VAL A 99 0.72 -10.93 0.83
CA VAL A 99 -0.53 -10.34 1.32
C VAL A 99 -1.08 -11.29 2.36
N TYR A 100 -1.45 -10.74 3.52
CA TYR A 100 -1.89 -11.58 4.63
C TYR A 100 -3.41 -11.64 4.72
N GLN A 101 -4.04 -10.61 5.25
CA GLN A 101 -5.45 -10.69 5.61
C GLN A 101 -6.02 -9.31 5.79
N VAL A 102 -7.35 -9.25 5.83
CA VAL A 102 -8.06 -8.02 6.15
C VAL A 102 -8.46 -8.11 7.62
N VAL A 103 -8.12 -7.08 8.38
CA VAL A 103 -8.46 -7.01 9.79
C VAL A 103 -9.15 -5.71 10.10
N GLN A 104 -9.94 -5.71 11.15
CA GLN A 104 -10.60 -4.50 11.61
C GLN A 104 -9.74 -3.83 12.66
N VAL A 105 -9.57 -2.52 12.53
CA VAL A 105 -8.74 -1.74 13.42
C VAL A 105 -9.62 -0.74 14.16
N THR A 106 -9.43 -0.66 15.46
CA THR A 106 -10.14 0.31 16.30
C THR A 106 -9.18 1.41 16.72
N PRO A 107 -9.69 2.59 17.10
CA PRO A 107 -8.83 3.72 17.42
C PRO A 107 -7.84 3.46 18.55
N ASP A 108 -8.20 2.63 19.52
CA ASP A 108 -7.33 2.35 20.64
C ASP A 108 -6.12 1.51 20.24
N GLN A 109 -6.14 0.90 19.06
CA GLN A 109 -5.01 0.12 18.57
C GLN A 109 -3.98 0.96 17.81
N ILE A 110 -4.30 2.23 17.56
CA ILE A 110 -3.47 3.07 16.71
C ILE A 110 -2.69 4.07 17.54
N ASP A 111 -1.37 4.07 17.33
CA ASP A 111 -0.50 5.08 17.86
C ASP A 111 -0.12 6.01 16.72
N GLN A 112 -0.56 7.25 16.78
CA GLN A 112 -0.31 8.20 15.71
C GLN A 112 0.97 8.99 15.91
N SER A 113 1.63 8.83 17.04
CA SER A 113 2.83 9.61 17.31
C SER A 113 3.97 9.31 16.32
N PRO A 114 4.08 8.08 15.76
CA PRO A 114 5.11 7.83 14.77
C PRO A 114 4.78 8.33 13.37
N ALA A 115 3.60 8.93 13.16
CA ALA A 115 3.23 9.41 11.84
C ALA A 115 4.24 10.45 11.36
N ASN A 116 4.57 10.39 10.07
CA ASN A 116 5.55 11.31 9.52
C ASN A 116 4.89 12.60 9.02
N ASP A 117 5.73 13.59 8.74
CA ASP A 117 5.24 14.90 8.36
C ASP A 117 4.59 14.92 6.99
N SER A 118 4.95 13.98 6.14
CA SER A 118 4.37 13.92 4.79
C SER A 118 2.96 13.38 4.79
N GLY A 119 2.54 12.74 5.88
CA GLY A 119 1.22 12.15 5.96
C GLY A 119 1.12 10.77 5.34
N SER A 120 2.20 10.27 4.73
CA SER A 120 2.15 8.94 4.11
C SER A 120 2.09 7.83 5.13
N ILE A 121 2.57 8.07 6.34
CA ILE A 121 2.43 7.13 7.46
C ILE A 121 1.34 7.66 8.37
N ARG A 122 0.24 6.94 8.44
CA ARG A 122 -0.89 7.37 9.28
C ARG A 122 -0.69 7.04 10.74
N GLY A 123 0.10 6.03 11.02
CA GLY A 123 0.36 5.63 12.38
C GLY A 123 0.83 4.21 12.43
N VAL A 124 0.89 3.66 13.62
CA VAL A 124 1.30 2.29 13.85
C VAL A 124 0.19 1.57 14.57
N VAL A 125 -0.23 0.43 14.04
CA VAL A 125 -1.27 -0.39 14.65
C VAL A 125 -0.59 -1.42 15.52
N LYS A 126 -1.00 -1.46 16.77
CA LYS A 126 -0.46 -2.43 17.71
C LYS A 126 -1.40 -3.63 17.77
N ARG A 127 -0.90 -4.77 17.37
CA ARG A 127 -1.66 -6.01 17.37
C ARG A 127 -0.84 -7.10 18.03
N ASP A 128 -1.38 -7.68 19.09
CA ASP A 128 -0.68 -8.70 19.84
C ASP A 128 0.69 -8.17 20.23
N ASP A 129 1.75 -8.80 19.80
CA ASP A 129 3.09 -8.36 20.12
C ASP A 129 3.81 -7.76 18.94
N GLU A 130 3.07 -7.36 17.88
CA GLU A 130 3.75 -6.81 16.74
C GLU A 130 3.12 -5.48 16.33
N PHE A 131 3.92 -4.71 15.62
CA PHE A 131 3.49 -3.44 15.09
C PHE A 131 3.27 -3.56 13.60
N VAL A 132 2.16 -2.97 13.14
CA VAL A 132 1.82 -2.92 11.73
C VAL A 132 1.80 -1.45 11.33
N ILE A 133 2.56 -1.10 10.30
CA ILE A 133 2.69 0.29 9.89
C ILE A 133 1.58 0.61 8.90
N TRP A 134 0.75 1.59 9.25
CA TRP A 134 -0.41 1.97 8.45
C TRP A 134 0.00 3.10 7.51
N VAL A 135 -0.03 2.85 6.22
CA VAL A 135 0.40 3.82 5.21
C VAL A 135 -0.81 4.28 4.40
N ASP A 136 -0.68 5.46 3.82
CA ASP A 136 -1.73 6.06 3.02
C ASP A 136 -1.25 6.16 1.57
N PRO A 137 -1.70 5.25 0.69
CA PRO A 137 -1.25 5.28 -0.69
C PRO A 137 -1.70 6.52 -1.44
N ALA A 138 -2.83 7.11 -1.05
CA ALA A 138 -3.29 8.32 -1.71
C ALA A 138 -2.29 9.46 -1.50
N VAL A 139 -1.74 9.57 -0.29
CA VAL A 139 -0.73 10.59 0.00
C VAL A 139 0.57 10.27 -0.71
N VAL A 140 0.97 9.01 -0.70
CA VAL A 140 2.21 8.60 -1.37
C VAL A 140 2.17 9.01 -2.84
N HIS A 141 1.07 8.71 -3.53
CA HIS A 141 0.99 9.00 -4.96
C HIS A 141 0.74 10.48 -5.24
N SER A 142 0.17 11.21 -4.31
CA SER A 142 -0.11 12.61 -4.54
C SER A 142 1.14 13.47 -4.50
N THR A 143 2.22 12.96 -3.92
CA THR A 143 3.46 13.72 -3.81
C THR A 143 4.44 13.43 -4.94
N GLN A 144 4.05 12.64 -5.90
CA GLN A 144 4.92 12.26 -7.01
C GLN A 144 4.98 13.28 -8.13
#